data_154bcc3bddebd42a3b82bdf9e5abbbb8
#
_entry.id   154bcc3bddebd42a3b82bdf9e5abbbb8
#
_cell.length_a   1.000
_cell.length_b   1.000
_cell.length_c   1.000
_cell.angle_alpha   90.00
_cell.angle_beta   90.00
_cell.angle_gamma   90.00
#
_symmetry.space_group_name_H-M   'P 1'
#
loop_
_entity.id
_entity.type
_entity.pdbx_description
1 polymer ?
#
loop_
_entity_poly.entity_id
_entity_poly.type
_entity_poly.pdbx_seq_one_letter_code
_entity_poly.pdbx_strand_id
1 'polypeptide(L)'
;LTVTAYPVFLYGEDRVAPGEPVPPDLLRDARTENRAKRLLETYLEPETGKPGHYSLSGEEALFQLLEEGIPALLAMGEVYQTDAFRNLQAAPPKISVGVSVHGSVLDLEVDTGAFPVEELRELLQSLHQKKRYHRLRDGSLLRLDDSLEGLDELNDTLELSGAKLKDGHAALPLYRAPT
;
A
#
# COMPACT_ATOMS: atom_id res chain seq x y z
N LEU A 1 -10.38 7.79 6.49
CA LEU A 1 -10.16 7.56 5.07
C LEU A 1 -11.35 6.80 4.51
N THR A 2 -11.98 7.31 3.47
CA THR A 2 -13.10 6.66 2.76
C THR A 2 -12.77 6.63 1.27
N VAL A 3 -12.94 5.47 0.66
CA VAL A 3 -12.81 5.27 -0.78
C VAL A 3 -14.18 5.01 -1.35
N THR A 4 -14.50 5.61 -2.49
CA THR A 4 -15.77 5.40 -3.20
C THR A 4 -15.49 4.91 -4.61
N ALA A 5 -16.36 4.03 -5.11
CA ALA A 5 -16.28 3.48 -6.46
C ALA A 5 -17.66 3.26 -7.05
N TYR A 6 -17.75 3.25 -8.35
CA TYR A 6 -18.97 2.84 -9.06
C TYR A 6 -18.61 2.20 -10.41
N PRO A 7 -19.37 1.22 -10.86
CA PRO A 7 -19.17 0.61 -12.17
C PRO A 7 -19.81 1.45 -13.29
N VAL A 8 -19.16 1.45 -14.43
CA VAL A 8 -19.71 1.98 -15.69
C VAL A 8 -19.68 0.85 -16.71
N PHE A 9 -20.82 0.59 -17.34
CA PHE A 9 -20.93 -0.43 -18.36
C PHE A 9 -21.03 0.22 -19.73
N LEU A 10 -20.20 -0.23 -20.67
CA LEU A 10 -20.14 0.31 -22.04
C LEU A 10 -20.75 -0.70 -23.03
N TYR A 11 -21.65 -0.21 -23.86
CA TYR A 11 -22.34 -0.96 -24.90
C TYR A 11 -22.19 -0.22 -26.24
N GLY A 12 -21.05 -0.42 -26.91
CA GLY A 12 -20.71 0.36 -28.07
C GLY A 12 -20.53 1.84 -27.74
N GLU A 13 -21.37 2.71 -28.26
CA GLU A 13 -21.36 4.16 -27.94
C GLU A 13 -22.17 4.53 -26.72
N ASP A 14 -23.03 3.60 -26.26
CA ASP A 14 -23.86 3.80 -25.07
C ASP A 14 -23.14 3.44 -23.78
N ARG A 15 -23.47 4.15 -22.70
CA ARG A 15 -22.95 3.86 -21.37
C ARG A 15 -24.06 3.77 -20.34
N VAL A 16 -23.87 2.92 -19.36
CA VAL A 16 -24.75 2.79 -18.19
C VAL A 16 -23.93 3.10 -16.95
N ALA A 17 -24.23 4.21 -16.31
CA ALA A 17 -23.59 4.66 -15.07
C ALA A 17 -24.65 5.02 -14.03
N PRO A 18 -24.31 4.97 -12.73
CA PRO A 18 -25.23 5.34 -11.66
C PRO A 18 -25.74 6.77 -11.82
N GLY A 19 -27.08 6.96 -11.72
CA GLY A 19 -27.73 8.26 -11.83
C GLY A 19 -27.89 8.80 -13.25
N GLU A 20 -27.39 8.10 -14.26
CA GLU A 20 -27.58 8.46 -15.67
C GLU A 20 -28.80 7.76 -16.26
N PRO A 21 -29.54 8.39 -17.21
CA PRO A 21 -30.64 7.73 -17.90
C PRO A 21 -30.10 6.59 -18.78
N VAL A 22 -30.81 5.46 -18.75
CA VAL A 22 -30.49 4.31 -19.59
C VAL A 22 -31.28 4.40 -20.90
N PRO A 23 -30.65 4.26 -22.08
CA PRO A 23 -31.39 4.21 -23.34
C PRO A 23 -32.43 3.13 -23.31
N PRO A 24 -33.73 3.40 -23.72
CA PRO A 24 -34.84 2.47 -23.56
C PRO A 24 -34.70 1.20 -24.37
N ASP A 25 -34.01 1.26 -25.51
CA ASP A 25 -33.85 0.12 -26.42
C ASP A 25 -32.49 -0.61 -26.24
N LEU A 26 -31.73 -0.26 -25.20
CA LEU A 26 -30.44 -0.87 -24.92
C LEU A 26 -30.60 -2.30 -24.42
N LEU A 27 -30.01 -3.24 -25.17
CA LEU A 27 -29.89 -4.62 -24.73
C LEU A 27 -28.71 -4.77 -23.76
N ARG A 28 -29.02 -4.86 -22.49
CA ARG A 28 -28.00 -4.96 -21.43
C ARG A 28 -27.62 -6.42 -21.16
N ASP A 29 -26.34 -6.66 -20.92
CA ASP A 29 -25.83 -7.93 -20.40
C ASP A 29 -25.94 -7.97 -18.86
N ALA A 30 -27.13 -8.29 -18.37
CA ALA A 30 -27.39 -8.37 -16.94
C ALA A 30 -26.49 -9.38 -16.21
N ARG A 31 -26.00 -10.42 -16.89
CA ARG A 31 -25.12 -11.42 -16.31
C ARG A 31 -23.74 -10.83 -16.02
N THR A 32 -23.15 -10.16 -16.99
CA THR A 32 -21.85 -9.50 -16.83
C THR A 32 -21.93 -8.34 -15.83
N GLU A 33 -22.99 -7.53 -15.89
CA GLU A 33 -23.20 -6.45 -14.93
C GLU A 33 -23.33 -6.96 -13.49
N ASN A 34 -24.11 -8.01 -13.26
CA ASN A 34 -24.28 -8.61 -11.94
C ASN A 34 -22.98 -9.24 -11.43
N ARG A 35 -22.17 -9.82 -12.32
CA ARG A 35 -20.86 -10.35 -11.95
C ARG A 35 -19.92 -9.23 -11.48
N ALA A 36 -19.90 -8.11 -12.18
CA ALA A 36 -19.09 -6.95 -11.78
C ALA A 36 -19.56 -6.36 -10.43
N LYS A 37 -20.86 -6.23 -10.24
CA LYS A 37 -21.44 -5.76 -8.96
C LYS A 37 -21.08 -6.67 -7.79
N ARG A 38 -21.18 -7.99 -7.96
CA ARG A 38 -20.79 -8.95 -6.92
C ARG A 38 -19.29 -8.86 -6.59
N LEU A 39 -18.44 -8.64 -7.59
CA LEU A 39 -17.03 -8.46 -7.36
C LEU A 39 -16.75 -7.19 -6.56
N LEU A 40 -17.42 -6.08 -6.88
CA LEU A 40 -17.34 -4.85 -6.08
C LEU A 40 -17.80 -5.08 -4.64
N GLU A 41 -18.90 -5.79 -4.43
CA GLU A 41 -19.45 -6.11 -3.10
C GLU A 41 -18.55 -7.04 -2.27
N THR A 42 -17.61 -7.74 -2.91
CA THR A 42 -16.60 -8.52 -2.19
C THR A 42 -15.63 -7.64 -1.40
N TYR A 43 -15.33 -6.44 -1.90
CA TYR A 43 -14.32 -5.54 -1.32
C TYR A 43 -14.86 -4.22 -0.80
N LEU A 44 -16.07 -3.83 -1.25
CA LEU A 44 -16.72 -2.58 -0.88
C LEU A 44 -18.15 -2.84 -0.45
N GLU A 45 -18.73 -1.91 0.26
CA GLU A 45 -20.14 -1.96 0.68
C GLU A 45 -20.99 -1.02 -0.18
N PRO A 46 -22.24 -1.41 -0.52
CA PRO A 46 -23.16 -0.50 -1.20
C PRO A 46 -23.40 0.77 -0.38
N GLU A 47 -23.31 1.93 -1.01
CA GLU A 47 -23.49 3.20 -0.33
C GLU A 47 -24.98 3.50 -0.11
N THR A 48 -25.37 3.74 1.14
CA THR A 48 -26.75 4.04 1.49
C THR A 48 -27.19 5.37 0.86
N GLY A 49 -28.34 5.36 0.17
CA GLY A 49 -28.89 6.55 -0.47
C GLY A 49 -28.27 6.91 -1.82
N LYS A 50 -27.28 6.15 -2.30
CA LYS A 50 -26.65 6.34 -3.60
C LYS A 50 -26.60 5.01 -4.38
N PRO A 51 -27.71 4.59 -5.03
CA PRO A 51 -27.75 3.35 -5.78
C PRO A 51 -26.63 3.24 -6.81
N GLY A 52 -25.95 2.10 -6.86
CA GLY A 52 -24.85 1.84 -7.79
C GLY A 52 -23.49 2.40 -7.36
N HIS A 53 -23.43 3.08 -6.21
CA HIS A 53 -22.18 3.49 -5.60
C HIS A 53 -21.78 2.55 -4.46
N TYR A 54 -20.48 2.38 -4.30
CA TYR A 54 -19.87 1.52 -3.29
C TYR A 54 -18.81 2.29 -2.53
N SER A 55 -18.63 2.00 -1.27
CA SER A 55 -17.63 2.63 -0.44
C SER A 55 -16.94 1.64 0.47
N LEU A 56 -15.75 2.01 0.92
CA LEU A 56 -15.08 1.32 2.02
C LEU A 56 -14.44 2.34 2.96
N SER A 57 -14.28 1.94 4.19
CA SER A 57 -13.57 2.69 5.22
C SER A 57 -12.63 1.78 5.98
N GLY A 58 -11.51 2.32 6.42
CA GLY A 58 -10.50 1.59 7.17
C GLY A 58 -9.30 1.15 6.34
N GLU A 59 -8.18 0.98 7.02
CA GLU A 59 -6.88 0.67 6.37
C GLU A 59 -6.81 -0.77 5.87
N GLU A 60 -7.30 -1.72 6.66
CA GLU A 60 -7.28 -3.13 6.30
C GLU A 60 -8.12 -3.40 5.06
N ALA A 61 -9.34 -2.81 5.00
CA ALA A 61 -10.21 -2.93 3.84
C ALA A 61 -9.59 -2.27 2.60
N LEU A 62 -8.94 -1.12 2.76
CA LEU A 62 -8.22 -0.47 1.67
C LEU A 62 -7.06 -1.33 1.18
N PHE A 63 -6.27 -1.89 2.10
CA PHE A 63 -5.16 -2.76 1.74
C PHE A 63 -5.64 -3.99 0.96
N GLN A 64 -6.73 -4.63 1.40
CA GLN A 64 -7.31 -5.77 0.71
C GLN A 64 -7.83 -5.38 -0.69
N LEU A 65 -8.45 -4.20 -0.83
CA LEU A 65 -8.84 -3.67 -2.13
C LEU A 65 -7.64 -3.50 -3.06
N LEU A 66 -6.54 -2.94 -2.57
CA LEU A 66 -5.32 -2.71 -3.36
C LEU A 66 -4.64 -4.02 -3.77
N GLU A 67 -4.57 -4.99 -2.87
CA GLU A 67 -3.85 -6.25 -3.10
C GLU A 67 -4.65 -7.25 -3.95
N GLU A 68 -5.94 -7.36 -3.72
CA GLU A 68 -6.79 -8.38 -4.31
C GLU A 68 -7.87 -7.79 -5.22
N GLY A 69 -8.54 -6.73 -4.76
CA GLY A 69 -9.68 -6.16 -5.44
C GLY A 69 -9.33 -5.47 -6.75
N ILE A 70 -8.34 -4.61 -6.77
CA ILE A 70 -7.92 -3.91 -8.00
C ILE A 70 -7.44 -4.90 -9.07
N PRO A 71 -6.57 -5.90 -8.78
CA PRO A 71 -6.23 -6.93 -9.76
C PRO A 71 -7.42 -7.71 -10.28
N ALA A 72 -8.38 -8.05 -9.43
CA ALA A 72 -9.59 -8.77 -9.83
C ALA A 72 -10.51 -7.91 -10.72
N LEU A 73 -10.65 -6.63 -10.43
CA LEU A 73 -11.40 -5.68 -11.24
C LEU A 73 -10.74 -5.45 -12.61
N LEU A 74 -9.41 -5.33 -12.64
CA LEU A 74 -8.64 -5.19 -13.89
C LEU A 74 -8.77 -6.43 -14.79
N ALA A 75 -8.98 -7.61 -14.24
CA ALA A 75 -9.26 -8.83 -15.00
C ALA A 75 -10.64 -8.81 -15.69
N MET A 76 -11.57 -7.96 -15.23
CA MET A 76 -12.90 -7.80 -15.80
C MET A 76 -13.02 -6.62 -16.76
N GLY A 77 -12.20 -5.58 -16.59
CA GLY A 77 -12.31 -4.37 -17.37
C GLY A 77 -11.25 -3.34 -16.99
N GLU A 78 -11.48 -2.10 -17.40
CA GLU A 78 -10.60 -0.99 -17.04
C GLU A 78 -10.95 -0.43 -15.66
N VAL A 79 -9.93 -0.03 -14.92
CA VAL A 79 -10.09 0.61 -13.61
C VAL A 79 -9.49 2.02 -13.68
N TYR A 80 -10.36 3.01 -13.58
CA TYR A 80 -9.94 4.41 -13.52
C TYR A 80 -9.74 4.82 -12.06
N GLN A 81 -8.54 5.30 -11.76
CA GLN A 81 -8.17 5.74 -10.42
C GLN A 81 -7.93 7.25 -10.45
N THR A 82 -8.49 7.96 -9.48
CA THR A 82 -8.16 9.38 -9.27
C THR A 82 -6.71 9.52 -8.80
N ASP A 83 -6.11 10.71 -9.00
CA ASP A 83 -4.76 10.98 -8.50
C ASP A 83 -4.69 10.84 -6.98
N ALA A 84 -5.73 11.27 -6.27
CA ALA A 84 -5.83 11.11 -4.82
C ALA A 84 -5.78 9.63 -4.40
N PHE A 85 -6.46 8.73 -5.12
CA PHE A 85 -6.42 7.31 -4.84
C PHE A 85 -5.04 6.70 -5.17
N ARG A 86 -4.44 7.08 -6.30
CA ARG A 86 -3.08 6.64 -6.67
C ARG A 86 -2.04 7.06 -5.65
N ASN A 87 -2.15 8.26 -5.11
CA ASN A 87 -1.23 8.80 -4.11
C ASN A 87 -1.37 8.14 -2.72
N LEU A 88 -2.41 7.31 -2.50
CA LEU A 88 -2.49 6.46 -1.31
C LEU A 88 -1.47 5.32 -1.31
N GLN A 89 -0.92 4.97 -2.47
CA GLN A 89 0.09 3.93 -2.60
C GLN A 89 1.48 4.57 -2.63
N ALA A 90 2.27 4.36 -1.57
CA ALA A 90 3.64 4.84 -1.51
C ALA A 90 4.55 3.97 -2.39
N ALA A 91 5.48 4.61 -3.09
CA ALA A 91 6.53 3.90 -3.79
C ALA A 91 7.48 3.22 -2.79
N PRO A 92 7.99 2.00 -3.08
CA PRO A 92 8.97 1.35 -2.23
C PRO A 92 10.20 2.23 -2.03
N PRO A 93 10.66 2.44 -0.78
CA PRO A 93 11.85 3.23 -0.52
C PRO A 93 13.09 2.47 -1.02
N LYS A 94 14.03 3.21 -1.58
CA LYS A 94 15.37 2.69 -1.89
C LYS A 94 16.25 2.96 -0.68
N ILE A 95 16.41 1.94 0.15
CA ILE A 95 17.23 2.04 1.37
C ILE A 95 18.50 1.21 1.15
N SER A 96 19.65 1.80 1.42
CA SER A 96 20.94 1.12 1.41
C SER A 96 21.65 1.26 2.74
N VAL A 97 22.43 0.26 3.11
CA VAL A 97 23.19 0.23 4.35
C VAL A 97 24.66 0.14 4.01
N GLY A 98 25.41 1.16 4.40
CA GLY A 98 26.85 1.20 4.36
C GLY A 98 27.44 0.75 5.70
N VAL A 99 28.53 0.00 5.65
CA VAL A 99 29.26 -0.45 6.83
C VAL A 99 30.71 -0.04 6.69
N SER A 100 31.25 0.67 7.68
CA SER A 100 32.67 1.01 7.76
C SER A 100 33.24 0.68 9.14
N VAL A 101 34.53 0.42 9.19
CA VAL A 101 35.23 0.07 10.44
C VAL A 101 36.28 1.13 10.73
N HIS A 102 36.15 1.74 11.89
CA HIS A 102 37.12 2.71 12.41
C HIS A 102 37.65 2.25 13.77
N GLY A 103 38.89 1.71 13.77
CA GLY A 103 39.48 1.14 14.98
C GLY A 103 38.68 -0.04 15.52
N SER A 104 38.11 0.11 16.71
CA SER A 104 37.24 -0.91 17.37
C SER A 104 35.75 -0.61 17.24
N VAL A 105 35.38 0.29 16.36
CA VAL A 105 33.98 0.69 16.14
C VAL A 105 33.57 0.37 14.72
N LEU A 106 32.40 -0.24 14.60
CA LEU A 106 31.71 -0.47 13.34
C LEU A 106 30.66 0.61 13.18
N ASP A 107 30.80 1.42 12.16
CA ASP A 107 29.85 2.46 11.82
C ASP A 107 28.89 1.95 10.75
N LEU A 108 27.59 2.04 11.07
CA LEU A 108 26.49 1.80 10.12
C LEU A 108 25.96 3.13 9.62
N GLU A 109 25.87 3.26 8.33
CA GLU A 109 25.26 4.38 7.65
C GLU A 109 24.07 3.88 6.84
N VAL A 110 22.89 4.42 7.08
CA VAL A 110 21.67 4.07 6.37
C VAL A 110 21.27 5.23 5.48
N ASP A 111 21.35 5.03 4.17
CA ASP A 111 20.86 5.97 3.18
C ASP A 111 19.42 5.59 2.81
N THR A 112 18.49 6.47 3.10
CA THR A 112 17.05 6.29 2.85
C THR A 112 16.59 6.96 1.55
N GLY A 113 17.49 7.64 0.84
CA GLY A 113 17.13 8.41 -0.35
C GLY A 113 16.07 9.47 -0.05
N ALA A 114 14.94 9.39 -0.73
CA ALA A 114 13.82 10.31 -0.54
C ALA A 114 12.89 9.93 0.64
N PHE A 115 13.11 8.76 1.28
CA PHE A 115 12.29 8.34 2.41
C PHE A 115 12.68 9.10 3.69
N PRO A 116 11.69 9.61 4.47
CA PRO A 116 11.99 10.34 5.70
C PRO A 116 12.72 9.48 6.73
N VAL A 117 13.92 9.89 7.15
CA VAL A 117 14.74 9.15 8.14
C VAL A 117 13.99 9.02 9.47
N GLU A 118 13.19 10.01 9.83
CA GLU A 118 12.39 10.03 11.06
C GLU A 118 11.34 8.91 11.10
N GLU A 119 10.90 8.45 9.94
CA GLU A 119 9.93 7.36 9.83
C GLU A 119 10.59 5.98 9.72
N LEU A 120 11.91 5.91 9.52
CA LEU A 120 12.64 4.65 9.36
C LEU A 120 12.44 3.72 10.56
N ARG A 121 12.47 4.25 11.76
CA ARG A 121 12.28 3.46 12.99
C ARG A 121 10.91 2.82 13.05
N GLU A 122 9.87 3.55 12.71
CA GLU A 122 8.49 3.06 12.68
C GLU A 122 8.31 2.00 11.58
N LEU A 123 8.96 2.18 10.44
CA LEU A 123 9.00 1.20 9.35
C LEU A 123 9.68 -0.09 9.79
N LEU A 124 10.86 -0.02 10.42
CA LEU A 124 11.57 -1.19 10.94
C LEU A 124 10.74 -1.95 11.97
N GLN A 125 10.03 -1.24 12.84
CA GLN A 125 9.13 -1.86 13.81
C GLN A 125 7.95 -2.58 13.12
N SER A 126 7.39 -2.01 12.07
CA SER A 126 6.33 -2.65 11.30
C SER A 126 6.81 -3.91 10.58
N LEU A 127 8.02 -3.89 10.03
CA LEU A 127 8.68 -5.06 9.43
C LEU A 127 8.91 -6.17 10.46
N HIS A 128 9.44 -5.83 11.62
CA HIS A 128 9.67 -6.77 12.72
C HIS A 128 8.37 -7.43 13.20
N GLN A 129 7.27 -6.67 13.22
CA GLN A 129 5.92 -7.17 13.54
C GLN A 129 5.29 -7.98 12.39
N LYS A 130 5.99 -8.16 11.27
CA LYS A 130 5.51 -8.86 10.07
C LYS A 130 4.18 -8.33 9.54
N LYS A 131 3.99 -7.01 9.61
CA LYS A 131 2.85 -6.36 9.00
C LYS A 131 2.95 -6.44 7.47
N ARG A 132 1.82 -6.48 6.80
CA ARG A 132 1.77 -6.49 5.33
C ARG A 132 1.96 -5.11 4.73
N TYR A 133 1.64 -4.05 5.47
CA TYR A 133 1.76 -2.66 5.05
C TYR A 133 2.14 -1.78 6.23
N HIS A 134 2.69 -0.62 5.92
CA HIS A 134 3.02 0.44 6.86
C HIS A 134 2.38 1.74 6.39
N ARG A 135 1.66 2.43 7.28
CA ARG A 135 1.11 3.75 6.99
C ARG A 135 2.13 4.81 7.28
N LEU A 136 2.47 5.61 6.27
CA LEU A 136 3.35 6.75 6.41
C LEU A 136 2.62 7.94 7.07
N ARG A 137 3.37 8.89 7.58
CA ARG A 137 2.83 10.07 8.25
C ARG A 137 2.02 10.97 7.30
N ASP A 138 2.31 10.93 6.00
CA ASP A 138 1.53 11.60 4.97
C ASP A 138 0.18 10.91 4.65
N GLY A 139 -0.08 9.76 5.26
CA GLY A 139 -1.29 8.97 5.09
C GLY A 139 -1.24 7.95 3.97
N SER A 140 -0.16 7.87 3.18
CA SER A 140 0.03 6.85 2.17
C SER A 140 0.36 5.50 2.78
N LEU A 141 0.07 4.42 2.05
CA LEU A 141 0.34 3.04 2.45
C LEU A 141 1.55 2.51 1.70
N LEU A 142 2.53 2.04 2.43
CA LEU A 142 3.69 1.33 1.91
C LEU A 142 3.47 -0.18 2.06
N ARG A 143 3.54 -0.90 0.95
CA ARG A 143 3.53 -2.36 0.97
C ARG A 143 4.86 -2.88 1.50
N LEU A 144 4.79 -3.79 2.47
CA LEU A 144 5.94 -4.47 3.05
C LEU A 144 6.08 -5.84 2.38
N ASP A 145 6.95 -5.92 1.40
CA ASP A 145 7.25 -7.13 0.64
C ASP A 145 8.73 -7.53 0.78
N ASP A 146 9.11 -8.58 0.06
CA ASP A 146 10.46 -9.13 0.09
C ASP A 146 11.56 -8.14 -0.32
N SER A 147 11.22 -7.04 -0.99
CA SER A 147 12.19 -5.99 -1.35
C SER A 147 12.76 -5.25 -0.14
N LEU A 148 12.14 -5.40 1.03
CA LEU A 148 12.51 -4.78 2.30
C LEU A 148 13.09 -5.80 3.32
N GLU A 149 13.31 -7.05 2.95
CA GLU A 149 13.83 -8.10 3.85
C GLU A 149 15.16 -7.72 4.53
N GLY A 150 16.08 -7.10 3.80
CA GLY A 150 17.35 -6.67 4.37
C GLY A 150 17.24 -5.63 5.50
N LEU A 151 16.11 -4.94 5.62
CA LEU A 151 15.85 -3.99 6.70
C LEU A 151 15.45 -4.68 8.01
N ASP A 152 14.84 -5.86 7.94
CA ASP A 152 14.51 -6.63 9.15
C ASP A 152 15.80 -7.09 9.86
N GLU A 153 16.79 -7.56 9.11
CA GLU A 153 18.12 -7.89 9.62
C GLU A 153 18.82 -6.68 10.26
N LEU A 154 18.65 -5.49 9.67
CA LEU A 154 19.17 -4.25 10.25
C LEU A 154 18.52 -3.96 11.60
N ASN A 155 17.21 -4.12 11.71
CA ASN A 155 16.48 -3.91 12.96
C ASN A 155 16.97 -4.86 14.06
N ASP A 156 17.11 -6.15 13.74
CA ASP A 156 17.62 -7.17 14.67
C ASP A 156 19.04 -6.83 15.14
N THR A 157 19.91 -6.38 14.23
CA THR A 157 21.27 -5.94 14.55
C THR A 157 21.28 -4.76 15.51
N LEU A 158 20.44 -3.77 15.27
CA LEU A 158 20.34 -2.58 16.14
C LEU A 158 19.80 -2.93 17.51
N GLU A 159 18.78 -3.81 17.60
CA GLU A 159 18.21 -4.25 18.88
C GLU A 159 19.20 -5.08 19.70
N LEU A 160 19.86 -6.06 19.08
CA LEU A 160 20.84 -6.92 19.75
C LEU A 160 22.06 -6.15 20.27
N SER A 161 22.48 -5.14 19.54
CA SER A 161 23.62 -4.30 19.93
C SER A 161 23.28 -3.21 20.93
N GLY A 162 21.99 -2.89 21.12
CA GLY A 162 21.52 -1.75 21.91
C GLY A 162 21.88 -0.41 21.28
N ALA A 163 22.35 -0.40 20.03
CA ALA A 163 22.67 0.82 19.28
C ALA A 163 21.39 1.52 18.84
N LYS A 164 21.42 2.85 18.88
CA LYS A 164 20.34 3.69 18.40
C LYS A 164 20.72 4.33 17.07
N LEU A 165 19.85 4.18 16.10
CA LEU A 165 19.99 4.90 14.84
C LEU A 165 19.67 6.38 15.07
N LYS A 166 20.61 7.26 14.78
CA LYS A 166 20.45 8.71 14.86
C LYS A 166 20.83 9.33 13.53
N ASP A 167 19.89 10.00 12.90
CA ASP A 167 20.07 10.64 11.57
C ASP A 167 20.65 9.69 10.51
N GLY A 168 20.24 8.42 10.54
CA GLY A 168 20.73 7.39 9.62
C GLY A 168 22.07 6.75 10.01
N HIS A 169 22.64 7.09 11.17
CA HIS A 169 23.93 6.56 11.63
C HIS A 169 23.79 5.80 12.94
N ALA A 170 24.53 4.70 13.06
CA ALA A 170 24.68 3.95 14.31
C ALA A 170 26.10 3.44 14.45
N ALA A 171 26.66 3.54 15.65
CA ALA A 171 27.99 3.05 16.00
C ALA A 171 27.90 1.82 16.91
N LEU A 172 28.58 0.76 16.54
CA LEU A 172 28.60 -0.53 17.22
C LEU A 172 30.02 -0.89 17.62
N PRO A 173 30.29 -1.23 18.90
CA PRO A 173 31.59 -1.82 19.26
C PRO A 173 31.79 -3.16 18.53
N LEU A 174 32.97 -3.39 17.96
CA LEU A 174 33.26 -4.61 17.17
C LEU A 174 33.04 -5.91 17.96
N TYR A 175 33.22 -5.89 19.29
CA TYR A 175 32.99 -7.06 20.14
C TYR A 175 31.50 -7.42 20.31
N ARG A 176 30.58 -6.56 19.86
CA ARG A 176 29.13 -6.78 19.83
C ARG A 176 28.56 -6.91 18.43
N ALA A 177 29.43 -6.84 17.41
CA ALA A 177 28.97 -7.06 16.05
C ALA A 177 28.51 -8.52 15.90
N PRO A 178 27.33 -8.79 15.35
CA PRO A 178 26.93 -10.15 15.05
C PRO A 178 27.89 -10.76 14.02
N THR A 179 28.27 -11.95 14.28
CA THR A 179 29.12 -12.75 13.37
C THR A 179 28.31 -13.29 12.20
#